data_6e48d90ae0680e3b454ce86254fffbf8
#
_entry.id   6e48d90ae0680e3b454ce86254fffbf8
#
_cell.length_a   1.000
_cell.length_b   1.000
_cell.length_c   1.000
_cell.angle_alpha   90.00
_cell.angle_beta   90.00
_cell.angle_gamma   90.00
#
_symmetry.space_group_name_H-M   'P 1'
#
loop_
_entity.id
_entity.type
_entity.pdbx_description
1 polymer ?
#
loop_
_entity_poly.entity_id
_entity_poly.type
_entity_poly.pdbx_seq_one_letter_code
_entity_poly.pdbx_strand_id
1 'polypeptide(L)'
;MLGILKEEDIEKLLKEQYIGRLACHAHGISYIVPINYVYSSGMVYAHSAPGQKIRMMKSNPQVCFQTDQIRDTYNWQSVVCWGKFEEITDAAEKQRALQGIIHRMMPLTNTPSAQPSHGTGKTDAYDEDIIVFKIILHLKTGRFEINDSVE
;
A
#
# COMPACT_ATOMS: atom_id res chain seq x y z
N MET A 1 -11.50 12.52 21.72
CA MET A 1 -12.17 11.22 21.89
C MET A 1 -11.49 10.16 21.03
N LEU A 2 -11.13 9.07 21.65
CA LEU A 2 -10.61 7.89 20.96
C LEU A 2 -11.75 6.95 20.60
N GLY A 3 -11.73 6.39 19.43
CA GLY A 3 -12.78 5.47 19.00
C GLY A 3 -12.31 4.43 17.99
N ILE A 4 -13.22 3.58 17.60
CA ILE A 4 -13.03 2.51 16.62
C ILE A 4 -13.76 2.91 15.35
N LEU A 5 -13.05 2.84 14.19
CA LEU A 5 -13.65 3.13 12.89
C LEU A 5 -14.64 2.03 12.49
N LYS A 6 -15.74 2.45 11.88
CA LYS A 6 -16.69 1.53 11.24
C LYS A 6 -16.09 0.97 9.96
N GLU A 7 -16.59 -0.16 9.51
CA GLU A 7 -16.12 -0.82 8.28
C GLU A 7 -16.14 0.11 7.06
N GLU A 8 -17.20 0.89 6.88
CA GLU A 8 -17.32 1.86 5.76
C GLU A 8 -16.24 2.95 5.82
N ASP A 9 -15.86 3.41 7.01
CA ASP A 9 -14.82 4.41 7.19
C ASP A 9 -13.42 3.81 6.96
N ILE A 10 -13.22 2.56 7.32
CA ILE A 10 -12.01 1.80 7.01
C ILE A 10 -11.82 1.69 5.49
N GLU A 11 -12.87 1.27 4.78
CA GLU A 11 -12.85 1.14 3.32
C GLU A 11 -12.57 2.49 2.65
N LYS A 12 -13.19 3.56 3.15
CA LYS A 12 -12.99 4.91 2.64
C LYS A 12 -11.54 5.37 2.81
N LEU A 13 -10.97 5.18 3.99
CA LEU A 13 -9.58 5.56 4.25
C LEU A 13 -8.61 4.79 3.36
N LEU A 14 -8.80 3.49 3.23
CA LEU A 14 -7.98 2.65 2.34
C LEU A 14 -8.02 3.14 0.89
N LYS A 15 -9.18 3.55 0.39
CA LYS A 15 -9.34 4.03 -0.99
C LYS A 15 -8.78 5.44 -1.21
N GLU A 16 -8.83 6.29 -0.21
CA GLU A 16 -8.46 7.70 -0.35
C GLU A 16 -6.97 7.95 -0.22
N GLN A 17 -6.24 7.13 0.53
CA GLN A 17 -4.81 7.32 0.76
C GLN A 17 -3.98 6.77 -0.40
N TYR A 18 -2.78 7.31 -0.57
CA TYR A 18 -1.82 6.94 -1.62
C TYR A 18 -0.62 6.20 -1.07
N ILE A 19 -0.30 6.44 0.20
CA ILE A 19 0.87 5.89 0.87
C ILE A 19 0.41 5.08 2.06
N GLY A 20 0.94 3.88 2.20
CA GLY A 20 0.82 3.04 3.37
C GLY A 20 2.17 2.54 3.82
N ARG A 21 2.17 1.75 4.88
CA ARG A 21 3.37 1.09 5.40
C ARG A 21 3.13 -0.39 5.35
N LEU A 22 4.07 -1.08 4.71
CA LEU A 22 4.05 -2.53 4.60
C LEU A 22 5.07 -3.10 5.58
N ALA A 23 4.58 -3.94 6.49
CA ALA A 23 5.41 -4.64 7.46
C ALA A 23 5.46 -6.11 7.12
N CYS A 24 6.64 -6.66 7.09
CA CYS A 24 6.89 -8.09 6.87
C CYS A 24 7.84 -8.63 7.92
N HIS A 25 7.84 -9.95 8.08
CA HIS A 25 8.63 -10.63 9.09
C HIS A 25 9.15 -11.94 8.52
N ALA A 26 10.45 -12.15 8.59
CA ALA A 26 11.09 -13.39 8.18
C ALA A 26 12.39 -13.57 8.92
N HIS A 27 12.72 -14.81 9.25
CA HIS A 27 13.98 -15.18 9.92
C HIS A 27 14.25 -14.37 11.21
N GLY A 28 13.21 -14.14 12.00
CA GLY A 28 13.30 -13.40 13.26
C GLY A 28 13.45 -11.89 13.13
N ILE A 29 13.33 -11.32 11.93
CA ILE A 29 13.50 -9.90 11.65
C ILE A 29 12.19 -9.31 11.17
N SER A 30 11.76 -8.19 11.76
CA SER A 30 10.65 -7.37 11.32
C SER A 30 11.18 -6.21 10.48
N TYR A 31 10.49 -5.91 9.39
CA TYR A 31 10.88 -4.87 8.44
C TYR A 31 9.63 -4.08 8.02
N ILE A 32 9.70 -2.76 8.07
CA ILE A 32 8.60 -1.88 7.71
C ILE A 32 9.08 -0.79 6.76
N VAL A 33 8.35 -0.58 5.68
CA VAL A 33 8.67 0.43 4.65
C VAL A 33 7.42 1.13 4.17
N PRO A 34 7.49 2.41 3.78
CA PRO A 34 6.40 3.06 3.07
C PRO A 34 6.29 2.50 1.65
N ILE A 35 5.06 2.38 1.18
CA ILE A 35 4.75 2.01 -0.21
C ILE A 35 3.64 2.88 -0.77
N ASN A 36 3.72 3.16 -2.07
CA ASN A 36 2.58 3.65 -2.82
C ASN A 36 1.68 2.47 -3.18
N TYR A 37 0.38 2.66 -3.11
CA TYR A 37 -0.55 1.54 -3.32
C TYR A 37 -1.85 1.99 -3.98
N VAL A 38 -2.58 1.01 -4.48
CA VAL A 38 -3.98 1.13 -4.88
C VAL A 38 -4.78 0.07 -4.14
N TYR A 39 -5.89 0.47 -3.57
CA TYR A 39 -6.81 -0.45 -2.90
C TYR A 39 -8.03 -0.72 -3.77
N SER A 40 -8.36 -1.97 -3.96
CA SER A 40 -9.56 -2.40 -4.70
C SER A 40 -10.01 -3.77 -4.23
N SER A 41 -11.30 -3.90 -3.91
CA SER A 41 -11.95 -5.19 -3.64
C SER A 41 -11.21 -6.05 -2.59
N GLY A 42 -10.82 -5.44 -1.48
CA GLY A 42 -10.14 -6.14 -0.38
C GLY A 42 -8.67 -6.43 -0.62
N MET A 43 -8.08 -5.85 -1.67
CA MET A 43 -6.69 -6.09 -2.04
C MET A 43 -5.90 -4.78 -2.15
N VAL A 44 -4.69 -4.81 -1.65
CA VAL A 44 -3.70 -3.73 -1.82
C VAL A 44 -2.77 -4.13 -2.95
N TYR A 45 -2.71 -3.31 -3.99
CA TYR A 45 -1.83 -3.50 -5.15
C TYR A 45 -0.64 -2.55 -5.06
N ALA A 46 0.54 -3.08 -5.30
CA ALA A 46 1.77 -2.29 -5.30
C ALA A 46 2.81 -2.89 -6.24
N HIS A 47 3.88 -2.15 -6.47
CA HIS A 47 5.01 -2.62 -7.26
C HIS A 47 6.32 -2.25 -6.59
N SER A 48 7.37 -2.97 -6.91
CA SER A 48 8.69 -2.77 -6.34
C SER A 48 9.77 -3.32 -7.27
N ALA A 49 10.95 -2.74 -7.18
CA ALA A 49 12.14 -3.42 -7.65
C ALA A 49 12.42 -4.64 -6.73
N PRO A 50 13.14 -5.67 -7.23
CA PRO A 50 13.60 -6.74 -6.37
C PRO A 50 14.39 -6.19 -5.19
N GLY A 51 14.14 -6.69 -3.99
CA GLY A 51 14.80 -6.19 -2.79
C GLY A 51 14.46 -6.99 -1.56
N GLN A 52 14.83 -6.44 -0.40
CA GLN A 52 14.70 -7.12 0.88
C GLN A 52 13.24 -7.45 1.22
N LYS A 53 12.32 -6.50 1.04
CA LYS A 53 10.91 -6.75 1.37
C LYS A 53 10.31 -7.88 0.52
N ILE A 54 10.69 -7.96 -0.76
CA ILE A 54 10.20 -8.99 -1.66
C ILE A 54 10.73 -10.36 -1.22
N ARG A 55 12.02 -10.46 -0.91
CA ARG A 55 12.63 -11.71 -0.41
C ARG A 55 11.96 -12.17 0.88
N MET A 56 11.72 -11.24 1.81
CA MET A 56 11.05 -11.54 3.07
C MET A 56 9.62 -12.02 2.87
N MET A 57 8.86 -11.36 2.01
CA MET A 57 7.47 -11.73 1.73
C MET A 57 7.34 -13.05 0.97
N LYS A 58 8.32 -13.39 0.13
CA LYS A 58 8.40 -14.72 -0.50
C LYS A 58 8.69 -15.81 0.52
N SER A 59 9.52 -15.51 1.50
CA SER A 59 9.83 -16.44 2.60
C SER A 59 8.67 -16.60 3.58
N ASN A 60 8.01 -15.50 3.93
CA ASN A 60 6.81 -15.48 4.78
C ASN A 60 5.78 -14.51 4.19
N PRO A 61 4.72 -15.04 3.55
CA PRO A 61 3.73 -14.19 2.89
C PRO A 61 2.75 -13.50 3.82
N GLN A 62 2.75 -13.80 5.11
CA GLN A 62 1.90 -13.12 6.08
C GLN A 62 2.48 -11.73 6.38
N VAL A 63 1.69 -10.71 6.09
CA VAL A 63 2.13 -9.30 6.18
C VAL A 63 1.09 -8.44 6.88
N CYS A 64 1.54 -7.27 7.32
CA CYS A 64 0.70 -6.25 7.91
C CYS A 64 0.80 -4.98 7.07
N PHE A 65 -0.32 -4.34 6.82
CA PHE A 65 -0.41 -3.09 6.07
C PHE A 65 -1.10 -2.03 6.91
N GLN A 66 -0.57 -0.82 6.90
CA GLN A 66 -1.15 0.30 7.64
C GLN A 66 -1.22 1.54 6.76
N THR A 67 -2.32 2.26 6.86
CA THR A 67 -2.43 3.60 6.29
C THR A 67 -3.16 4.51 7.27
N ASP A 68 -2.94 5.81 7.14
CA ASP A 68 -3.52 6.79 8.04
C ASP A 68 -3.80 8.13 7.35
N GLN A 69 -4.59 8.93 8.05
CA GLN A 69 -4.74 10.35 7.77
C GLN A 69 -4.51 11.09 9.10
N ILE A 70 -3.42 11.82 9.20
CA ILE A 70 -3.04 12.56 10.38
C ILE A 70 -3.13 14.04 10.08
N ARG A 71 -4.04 14.74 10.75
CA ARG A 71 -4.14 16.21 10.68
C ARG A 71 -3.25 16.88 11.71
N ASP A 72 -3.32 16.35 12.94
CA ASP A 72 -2.49 16.77 14.05
C ASP A 72 -2.45 15.66 15.11
N THR A 73 -1.83 15.93 16.26
CA THR A 73 -1.64 14.94 17.32
C THR A 73 -2.96 14.39 17.89
N TYR A 74 -4.03 15.17 17.82
CA TYR A 74 -5.33 14.82 18.42
C TYR A 74 -6.44 14.56 17.39
N ASN A 75 -6.12 14.65 16.11
CA ASN A 75 -7.09 14.46 15.03
C ASN A 75 -6.47 13.57 13.94
N TRP A 76 -6.77 12.28 14.02
CA TRP A 76 -6.21 11.30 13.10
C TRP A 76 -7.11 10.08 12.95
N GLN A 77 -6.93 9.38 11.86
CA GLN A 77 -7.50 8.05 11.60
C GLN A 77 -6.37 7.12 11.16
N SER A 78 -6.43 5.86 11.58
CA SER A 78 -5.47 4.84 11.20
C SER A 78 -6.16 3.51 10.99
N VAL A 79 -5.77 2.81 9.94
CA VAL A 79 -6.25 1.47 9.60
C VAL A 79 -5.07 0.53 9.55
N VAL A 80 -5.18 -0.59 10.27
CA VAL A 80 -4.20 -1.67 10.26
C VAL A 80 -4.86 -2.91 9.67
N CYS A 81 -4.20 -3.52 8.71
CA CYS A 81 -4.70 -4.68 7.98
C CYS A 81 -3.70 -5.82 8.03
N TRP A 82 -4.20 -7.04 8.05
CA TRP A 82 -3.39 -8.25 7.93
C TRP A 82 -3.82 -8.99 6.67
N GLY A 83 -2.83 -9.50 5.97
CA GLY A 83 -3.09 -10.15 4.71
C GLY A 83 -1.95 -11.03 4.23
N LYS A 84 -2.14 -11.55 3.02
CA LYS A 84 -1.20 -12.46 2.39
C LYS A 84 -0.62 -11.82 1.13
N PHE A 85 0.69 -11.78 1.05
CA PHE A 85 1.42 -11.40 -0.16
C PHE A 85 1.25 -12.44 -1.27
N GLU A 86 1.00 -11.96 -2.48
CA GLU A 86 0.98 -12.77 -3.68
C GLU A 86 1.57 -11.99 -4.85
N GLU A 87 2.63 -12.52 -5.46
CA GLU A 87 3.19 -11.91 -6.67
C GLU A 87 2.24 -12.14 -7.84
N ILE A 88 2.02 -11.10 -8.65
CA ILE A 88 1.22 -11.18 -9.86
C ILE A 88 2.15 -11.56 -11.00
N THR A 89 2.04 -12.79 -11.48
CA THR A 89 2.92 -13.37 -12.51
C THR A 89 2.28 -13.45 -13.89
N ASP A 90 0.94 -13.46 -13.96
CA ASP A 90 0.23 -13.40 -15.25
C ASP A 90 0.50 -12.06 -15.92
N ALA A 91 1.00 -12.10 -17.16
CA ALA A 91 1.44 -10.89 -17.88
C ALA A 91 0.30 -9.88 -18.07
N ALA A 92 -0.91 -10.33 -18.38
CA ALA A 92 -2.06 -9.44 -18.58
C ALA A 92 -2.53 -8.83 -17.27
N GLU A 93 -2.62 -9.61 -16.20
CA GLU A 93 -2.98 -9.12 -14.85
C GLU A 93 -1.92 -8.15 -14.32
N LYS A 94 -0.64 -8.50 -14.49
CA LYS A 94 0.49 -7.64 -14.09
C LYS A 94 0.43 -6.27 -14.78
N GLN A 95 0.16 -6.25 -16.08
CA GLN A 95 0.06 -5.01 -16.83
C GLN A 95 -1.13 -4.16 -16.39
N ARG A 96 -2.30 -4.79 -16.17
CA ARG A 96 -3.48 -4.07 -15.68
C ARG A 96 -3.25 -3.46 -14.29
N ALA A 97 -2.66 -4.22 -13.39
CA ALA A 97 -2.34 -3.74 -12.05
C ALA A 97 -1.33 -2.58 -12.09
N LEU A 98 -0.28 -2.71 -12.88
CA LEU A 98 0.74 -1.67 -13.03
C LEU A 98 0.16 -0.39 -13.64
N GLN A 99 -0.69 -0.50 -14.67
CA GLN A 99 -1.39 0.65 -15.24
C GLN A 99 -2.31 1.32 -14.23
N GLY A 100 -3.01 0.56 -13.41
CA GLY A 100 -3.86 1.09 -12.34
C GLY A 100 -3.07 1.89 -11.32
N ILE A 101 -1.90 1.41 -10.93
CA ILE A 101 -1.00 2.10 -10.01
C ILE A 101 -0.48 3.40 -10.64
N ILE A 102 -0.02 3.34 -11.87
CA ILE A 102 0.50 4.52 -12.60
C ILE A 102 -0.61 5.56 -12.76
N HIS A 103 -1.80 5.15 -13.18
CA HIS A 103 -2.95 6.05 -13.36
C HIS A 103 -3.32 6.74 -12.05
N ARG A 104 -3.29 6.02 -10.94
CA ARG A 104 -3.59 6.57 -9.61
C ARG A 104 -2.56 7.60 -9.17
N MET A 105 -1.28 7.39 -9.49
CA MET A 105 -0.18 8.24 -9.05
C MET A 105 0.05 9.46 -9.96
N MET A 106 -0.32 9.41 -11.22
CA MET A 106 -0.08 10.49 -12.19
C MET A 106 -0.63 11.85 -11.77
N PRO A 107 -1.83 11.98 -11.18
CA PRO A 107 -2.33 13.29 -10.73
C PRO A 107 -1.48 13.94 -9.64
N LEU A 108 -0.64 13.18 -8.96
CA LEU A 108 0.24 13.67 -7.89
C LEU A 108 1.59 14.16 -8.43
N THR A 109 1.86 13.93 -9.72
CA THR A 109 3.11 14.31 -10.37
C THR A 109 2.83 15.43 -11.36
N ASN A 110 3.53 16.56 -11.20
CA ASN A 110 3.32 17.75 -12.03
C ASN A 110 4.11 17.73 -13.35
N THR A 111 4.93 16.70 -13.55
CA THR A 111 5.74 16.58 -14.75
C THR A 111 5.75 15.13 -15.26
N PRO A 112 5.79 14.93 -16.59
CA PRO A 112 5.90 13.59 -17.17
C PRO A 112 7.14 12.81 -16.71
N SER A 113 8.17 13.52 -16.25
CA SER A 113 9.40 12.92 -15.73
C SER A 113 9.28 12.46 -14.27
N ALA A 114 8.23 12.83 -13.59
CA ALA A 114 7.98 12.45 -12.19
C ALA A 114 7.15 11.15 -12.08
N GLN A 115 7.28 10.26 -13.04
CA GLN A 115 6.73 8.91 -12.92
C GLN A 115 7.40 8.18 -11.76
N PRO A 116 6.67 7.26 -11.09
CA PRO A 116 7.26 6.49 -9.99
C PRO A 116 8.62 5.92 -10.41
N SER A 117 9.65 6.22 -9.64
CA SER A 117 11.03 5.88 -9.97
C SER A 117 11.33 4.38 -9.93
N HIS A 118 10.37 3.59 -9.51
CA HIS A 118 10.53 2.15 -9.39
C HIS A 118 9.86 1.44 -10.57
N GLY A 119 10.57 1.39 -11.68
CA GLY A 119 10.22 0.48 -12.71
C GLY A 119 9.29 0.99 -13.81
N THR A 120 9.07 2.26 -13.88
CA THR A 120 8.42 2.88 -15.04
C THR A 120 9.44 3.60 -15.91
N GLY A 121 10.68 3.15 -15.84
CA GLY A 121 11.77 3.69 -16.62
C GLY A 121 11.56 3.50 -18.12
N LYS A 122 12.22 4.32 -18.87
CA LYS A 122 12.06 4.49 -20.32
C LYS A 122 12.58 3.33 -21.19
N THR A 123 12.89 2.18 -20.61
CA THR A 123 13.42 1.05 -21.37
C THR A 123 12.68 -0.23 -21.01
N ASP A 124 12.37 -1.01 -22.02
CA ASP A 124 11.71 -2.32 -21.89
C ASP A 124 12.41 -3.28 -20.91
N ALA A 125 13.70 -3.10 -20.71
CA ALA A 125 14.49 -3.87 -19.74
C ALA A 125 14.11 -3.60 -18.28
N TYR A 126 13.49 -2.46 -18.01
CA TYR A 126 13.02 -2.11 -16.67
C TYR A 126 11.72 -2.84 -16.31
N ASP A 127 10.89 -3.10 -17.31
CA ASP A 127 9.58 -3.74 -17.08
C ASP A 127 9.72 -5.21 -16.70
N GLU A 128 10.80 -5.88 -17.09
CA GLU A 128 11.06 -7.27 -16.75
C GLU A 128 11.46 -7.47 -15.26
N ASP A 129 12.12 -6.47 -14.67
CA ASP A 129 12.61 -6.55 -13.29
C ASP A 129 11.59 -6.05 -12.24
N ILE A 130 10.49 -5.44 -12.68
CA ILE A 130 9.47 -4.96 -11.77
C ILE A 130 8.66 -6.11 -11.23
N ILE A 131 8.54 -6.14 -9.91
CA ILE A 131 7.64 -7.06 -9.22
C ILE A 131 6.36 -6.31 -8.91
N VAL A 132 5.26 -6.78 -9.47
CA VAL A 132 3.91 -6.33 -9.15
C VAL A 132 3.29 -7.36 -8.22
N PHE A 133 2.71 -6.91 -7.14
CA PHE A 133 2.14 -7.81 -6.15
C PHE A 133 0.84 -7.25 -5.58
N LYS A 134 0.10 -8.14 -4.96
CA LYS A 134 -1.09 -7.79 -4.19
C LYS A 134 -0.98 -8.37 -2.78
N ILE A 135 -1.60 -7.67 -1.84
CA ILE A 135 -1.84 -8.17 -0.50
C ILE A 135 -3.33 -8.45 -0.39
N ILE A 136 -3.69 -9.71 -0.20
CA ILE A 136 -5.07 -10.13 -0.01
C ILE A 136 -5.39 -9.95 1.46
N LEU A 137 -6.20 -8.93 1.78
CA LEU A 137 -6.53 -8.60 3.17
C LEU A 137 -7.58 -9.56 3.73
N HIS A 138 -7.34 -10.10 4.91
CA HIS A 138 -8.30 -10.96 5.60
C HIS A 138 -8.79 -10.40 6.93
N LEU A 139 -8.15 -9.35 7.46
CA LEU A 139 -8.56 -8.67 8.68
C LEU A 139 -8.20 -7.20 8.58
N LYS A 140 -9.13 -6.34 8.96
CA LYS A 140 -8.96 -4.88 8.97
C LYS A 140 -9.47 -4.33 10.29
N THR A 141 -8.71 -3.43 10.89
CA THR A 141 -9.10 -2.69 12.09
C THR A 141 -8.82 -1.21 11.89
N GLY A 142 -9.61 -0.37 12.54
CA GLY A 142 -9.41 1.08 12.42
C GLY A 142 -9.63 1.78 13.76
N ARG A 143 -8.83 2.80 13.98
CA ARG A 143 -8.90 3.67 15.15
C ARG A 143 -8.90 5.13 14.72
N PHE A 144 -9.46 5.97 15.57
CA PHE A 144 -9.43 7.42 15.37
C PHE A 144 -9.32 8.16 16.69
N GLU A 145 -8.82 9.37 16.59
CA GLU A 145 -8.93 10.36 17.66
C GLU A 145 -9.46 11.66 17.07
N ILE A 146 -10.41 12.28 17.76
CA ILE A 146 -10.97 13.58 17.41
C ILE A 146 -10.94 14.45 18.67
N ASN A 147 -10.40 15.63 18.53
CA ASN A 147 -10.48 16.66 19.56
C ASN A 147 -11.63 17.61 19.23
N ASP A 148 -12.71 17.50 19.97
CA ASP A 148 -13.92 18.34 19.82
C ASP A 148 -13.77 19.73 20.49
N SER A 149 -12.61 20.03 21.05
CA SER A 149 -12.40 21.26 21.84
C SER A 149 -11.88 22.43 21.03
N VAL A 150 -12.32 22.59 19.78
CA VAL A 150 -12.07 23.80 19.01
C VAL A 150 -13.39 24.54 18.83
N GLU A 151 -13.69 25.42 19.77
CA GLU A 151 -14.51 26.59 19.50
C GLU A 151 -13.61 27.74 19.06
#